data_4e1d0bf3dd42ee75ed6f527e6c44f9ca
#
_entry.id   4e1d0bf3dd42ee75ed6f527e6c44f9ca
#
_cell.length_a   1.000
_cell.length_b   1.000
_cell.length_c   1.000
_cell.angle_alpha   90.00
_cell.angle_beta   90.00
_cell.angle_gamma   90.00
#
_symmetry.space_group_name_H-M   'P 1'
#
loop_
_entity.id
_entity.type
_entity.pdbx_description
1 polymer ?
#
loop_
_entity_poly.entity_id
_entity_poly.type
_entity_poly.pdbx_seq_one_letter_code
_entity_poly.pdbx_strand_id
1 'polypeptide(L)'
;PEQIAGRLRREYPQEPAKWVSCSSIYRWLKKGLLEQSAALQVHLRHYKHQHGEKRGRFHGIRELNERSRQALWRKRVGDWEVDTIVSSNRKGCLLSVCDRKSRYCGLVLLRSCSAKEAMRGFRFLFEDGKLPLKTMTGDRGKEFACYQEVEKTLGVPFYFTRPHSPWQKPSVENLNGLVRQFFPRGTNFQEMSQQEVTQVMD
;
A
#
# COMPACT_ATOMS: atom_id res chain seq x y z
N PRO A 1 1.58 11.34 -13.36
CA PRO A 1 2.03 11.37 -14.75
C PRO A 1 1.40 10.31 -15.64
N GLU A 2 1.34 9.04 -15.22
CA GLU A 2 0.75 7.93 -15.98
C GLU A 2 -0.73 8.14 -16.26
N GLN A 3 -1.50 8.54 -15.25
CA GLN A 3 -2.92 8.83 -15.35
C GLN A 3 -3.18 10.02 -16.31
N ILE A 4 -2.38 11.08 -16.21
CA ILE A 4 -2.50 12.25 -17.09
C ILE A 4 -2.23 11.85 -18.55
N ALA A 5 -1.14 11.13 -18.80
CA ALA A 5 -0.79 10.68 -20.15
C ALA A 5 -1.86 9.74 -20.75
N GLY A 6 -2.42 8.83 -19.94
CA GLY A 6 -3.51 7.95 -20.36
C GLY A 6 -4.82 8.69 -20.62
N ARG A 7 -5.15 9.68 -19.77
CA ARG A 7 -6.35 10.49 -19.90
C ARG A 7 -6.33 11.34 -21.17
N LEU A 8 -5.23 12.03 -21.46
CA LEU A 8 -5.10 12.85 -22.67
C LEU A 8 -5.30 12.03 -23.95
N ARG A 9 -4.81 10.79 -23.99
CA ARG A 9 -5.04 9.92 -25.16
C ARG A 9 -6.51 9.48 -25.30
N ARG A 10 -7.23 9.34 -24.19
CA ARG A 10 -8.64 8.97 -24.18
C ARG A 10 -9.54 10.15 -24.56
N GLU A 11 -9.25 11.34 -24.03
CA GLU A 11 -10.04 12.55 -24.27
C GLU A 11 -9.80 13.14 -25.67
N TYR A 12 -8.59 12.96 -26.22
CA TYR A 12 -8.19 13.51 -27.51
C TYR A 12 -7.66 12.43 -28.47
N PRO A 13 -8.47 11.40 -28.81
CA PRO A 13 -7.99 10.26 -29.59
C PRO A 13 -7.51 10.60 -30.99
N GLN A 14 -8.04 11.68 -31.59
CA GLN A 14 -7.73 12.15 -32.95
C GLN A 14 -6.72 13.33 -32.98
N GLU A 15 -6.19 13.74 -31.82
CA GLU A 15 -5.30 14.88 -31.71
C GLU A 15 -3.95 14.51 -31.08
N PRO A 16 -3.05 13.83 -31.79
CA PRO A 16 -1.75 13.39 -31.26
C PRO A 16 -0.89 14.53 -30.70
N ALA A 17 -1.06 15.74 -31.18
CA ALA A 17 -0.34 16.93 -30.69
C ALA A 17 -0.65 17.27 -29.23
N LYS A 18 -1.78 16.82 -28.69
CA LYS A 18 -2.16 16.99 -27.28
C LYS A 18 -1.64 15.85 -26.37
N TRP A 19 -1.07 14.81 -26.96
CA TRP A 19 -0.56 13.68 -26.18
C TRP A 19 0.80 14.01 -25.57
N VAL A 20 0.99 13.61 -24.35
CA VAL A 20 2.26 13.74 -23.64
C VAL A 20 2.66 12.38 -23.06
N SER A 21 3.94 12.05 -23.10
CA SER A 21 4.43 10.83 -22.45
C SER A 21 4.56 11.05 -20.94
N CYS A 22 4.36 9.99 -20.15
CA CYS A 22 4.60 10.05 -18.71
C CYS A 22 6.06 10.45 -18.39
N SER A 23 7.02 10.01 -19.20
CA SER A 23 8.43 10.40 -19.06
C SER A 23 8.67 11.90 -19.27
N SER A 24 7.92 12.52 -20.20
CA SER A 24 7.98 13.97 -20.40
C SER A 24 7.45 14.74 -19.19
N ILE A 25 6.33 14.28 -18.60
CA ILE A 25 5.76 14.89 -17.40
C ILE A 25 6.74 14.79 -16.22
N TYR A 26 7.35 13.61 -15.99
CA TYR A 26 8.39 13.45 -14.95
C TYR A 26 9.58 14.37 -15.17
N ARG A 27 10.02 14.55 -16.44
CA ARG A 27 11.13 15.44 -16.80
C ARG A 27 10.78 16.89 -16.52
N TRP A 28 9.58 17.33 -16.86
CA TRP A 28 9.12 18.71 -16.62
C TRP A 28 9.03 19.02 -15.13
N LEU A 29 8.46 18.10 -14.33
CA LEU A 29 8.43 18.22 -12.87
C LEU A 29 9.83 18.32 -12.27
N LYS A 30 10.77 17.46 -12.72
CA LYS A 30 12.16 17.49 -12.24
C LYS A 30 12.89 18.78 -12.60
N LYS A 31 12.60 19.36 -13.77
CA LYS A 31 13.21 20.60 -14.25
C LYS A 31 12.50 21.86 -13.74
N GLY A 32 11.42 21.75 -12.99
CA GLY A 32 10.66 22.88 -12.50
C GLY A 32 9.89 23.66 -13.59
N LEU A 33 9.60 23.00 -14.72
CA LEU A 33 8.93 23.63 -15.87
C LEU A 33 7.40 23.74 -15.70
N LEU A 34 6.83 23.10 -14.68
CA LEU A 34 5.41 23.20 -14.34
C LEU A 34 5.27 24.08 -13.09
N GLU A 35 4.21 24.85 -13.02
CA GLU A 35 3.87 25.60 -11.81
C GLU A 35 3.80 24.64 -10.61
N GLN A 36 4.25 25.13 -9.45
CA GLN A 36 4.29 24.34 -8.21
C GLN A 36 5.00 22.97 -8.31
N SER A 37 5.96 22.80 -9.22
CA SER A 37 6.67 21.53 -9.45
C SER A 37 7.21 20.90 -8.17
N ALA A 38 7.74 21.70 -7.23
CA ALA A 38 8.25 21.20 -5.96
C ALA A 38 7.13 20.60 -5.09
N ALA A 39 5.98 21.26 -4.99
CA ALA A 39 4.82 20.76 -4.25
C ALA A 39 4.23 19.49 -4.92
N LEU A 40 4.17 19.46 -6.24
CA LEU A 40 3.66 18.32 -7.00
C LEU A 40 4.55 17.08 -6.92
N GLN A 41 5.86 17.24 -6.71
CA GLN A 41 6.80 16.09 -6.60
C GLN A 41 6.48 15.16 -5.43
N VAL A 42 5.94 15.66 -4.31
CA VAL A 42 5.59 14.84 -3.14
C VAL A 42 4.44 13.87 -3.40
N HIS A 43 3.60 14.16 -4.40
CA HIS A 43 2.48 13.31 -4.83
C HIS A 43 2.89 12.24 -5.87
N LEU A 44 4.16 12.19 -6.27
CA LEU A 44 4.62 11.19 -7.25
C LEU A 44 4.71 9.80 -6.63
N ARG A 45 4.26 8.78 -7.37
CA ARG A 45 4.29 7.36 -6.96
C ARG A 45 5.69 6.85 -6.62
N HIS A 46 6.71 7.37 -7.29
CA HIS A 46 8.11 6.93 -7.17
C HIS A 46 9.02 7.95 -6.47
N TYR A 47 8.46 8.79 -5.60
CA TYR A 47 9.27 9.72 -4.81
C TYR A 47 10.10 8.94 -3.77
N LYS A 48 11.41 8.86 -3.96
CA LYS A 48 12.33 8.13 -3.08
C LYS A 48 12.81 9.02 -1.92
N HIS A 49 12.60 8.55 -0.69
CA HIS A 49 13.31 9.06 0.50
C HIS A 49 14.20 7.96 1.07
N GLN A 50 15.46 8.29 1.41
CA GLN A 50 16.36 7.36 2.11
C GLN A 50 16.14 7.47 3.61
N HIS A 51 15.65 6.41 4.25
CA HIS A 51 15.69 6.25 5.70
C HIS A 51 16.03 4.79 6.06
N GLY A 52 17.00 4.63 6.97
CA GLY A 52 17.36 3.32 7.52
C GLY A 52 16.28 2.80 8.48
N GLU A 53 15.83 1.58 8.24
CA GLU A 53 14.77 0.91 9.00
C GLU A 53 15.33 -0.07 10.03
N LYS A 54 14.86 0.02 11.29
CA LYS A 54 15.13 -1.00 12.33
C LYS A 54 14.03 -2.06 12.27
N ARG A 55 14.40 -3.28 11.85
CA ARG A 55 13.45 -4.41 11.70
C ARG A 55 13.23 -5.18 12.99
N GLY A 56 12.03 -5.69 13.17
CA GLY A 56 11.70 -6.65 14.23
C GLY A 56 12.36 -8.00 14.00
N ARG A 57 12.77 -8.70 15.07
CA ARG A 57 13.14 -10.13 15.02
C ARG A 57 11.90 -10.95 15.34
N PHE A 58 11.44 -11.75 14.37
CA PHE A 58 10.32 -12.68 14.56
C PHE A 58 10.86 -14.10 14.59
N HIS A 59 10.26 -14.96 15.41
CA HIS A 59 10.63 -16.37 15.55
C HIS A 59 9.47 -17.25 15.06
N GLY A 60 9.79 -18.37 14.38
CA GLY A 60 8.77 -19.31 13.91
C GLY A 60 7.84 -18.74 12.82
N ILE A 61 8.34 -17.82 11.99
CA ILE A 61 7.58 -17.22 10.90
C ILE A 61 7.48 -18.17 9.70
N ARG A 62 6.36 -18.09 8.97
CA ARG A 62 6.22 -18.75 7.67
C ARG A 62 6.84 -17.87 6.57
N GLU A 63 7.68 -18.46 5.74
CA GLU A 63 8.25 -17.79 4.58
C GLU A 63 7.35 -17.90 3.34
N LEU A 64 7.59 -17.07 2.34
CA LEU A 64 6.81 -17.05 1.10
C LEU A 64 6.88 -18.33 0.28
N ASN A 65 7.95 -19.12 0.39
CA ASN A 65 8.11 -20.41 -0.27
C ASN A 65 7.14 -21.47 0.26
N GLU A 66 6.63 -21.32 1.48
CA GLU A 66 5.63 -22.18 2.09
C GLU A 66 4.19 -21.87 1.62
N ARG A 67 4.02 -20.79 0.88
CA ARG A 67 2.71 -20.35 0.40
C ARG A 67 2.18 -21.28 -0.68
N SER A 68 0.87 -21.59 -0.63
CA SER A 68 0.22 -22.45 -1.61
C SER A 68 0.41 -21.97 -3.05
N ARG A 69 0.48 -22.89 -4.01
CA ARG A 69 0.57 -22.55 -5.45
C ARG A 69 -0.57 -21.65 -5.93
N GLN A 70 -1.79 -21.85 -5.39
CA GLN A 70 -2.96 -21.02 -5.73
C GLN A 70 -2.73 -19.55 -5.33
N ALA A 71 -2.19 -19.31 -4.13
CA ALA A 71 -1.83 -17.97 -3.67
C ALA A 71 -0.66 -17.40 -4.47
N LEU A 72 0.36 -18.22 -4.78
CA LEU A 72 1.52 -17.80 -5.56
C LEU A 72 1.11 -17.33 -6.96
N TRP A 73 0.27 -18.08 -7.65
CA TRP A 73 -0.18 -17.81 -9.02
C TRP A 73 -1.40 -16.89 -9.12
N ARG A 74 -1.87 -16.32 -7.99
CA ARG A 74 -3.02 -15.41 -7.96
C ARG A 74 -4.29 -16.03 -8.57
N LYS A 75 -4.52 -17.33 -8.34
CA LYS A 75 -5.65 -18.06 -8.94
C LYS A 75 -6.97 -17.85 -8.19
N ARG A 76 -6.93 -17.44 -6.92
CA ARG A 76 -8.10 -17.26 -6.06
C ARG A 76 -8.10 -15.88 -5.38
N VAL A 77 -9.28 -15.41 -4.99
CA VAL A 77 -9.48 -14.22 -4.13
C VAL A 77 -9.28 -14.63 -2.66
N GLY A 78 -8.82 -13.67 -1.85
CA GLY A 78 -8.61 -13.85 -0.43
C GLY A 78 -7.14 -14.03 -0.02
N ASP A 79 -6.21 -13.94 -0.95
CA ASP A 79 -4.78 -13.93 -0.67
C ASP A 79 -4.27 -12.47 -0.66
N TRP A 80 -4.08 -11.90 0.54
CA TRP A 80 -3.81 -10.47 0.73
C TRP A 80 -2.32 -10.16 0.92
N GLU A 81 -1.88 -9.07 0.30
CA GLU A 81 -0.63 -8.38 0.65
C GLU A 81 -0.96 -7.22 1.58
N VAL A 82 -0.20 -7.09 2.67
CA VAL A 82 -0.42 -6.08 3.70
C VAL A 82 0.82 -5.22 3.93
N ASP A 83 0.61 -3.93 4.22
CA ASP A 83 1.67 -2.96 4.47
C ASP A 83 1.15 -1.81 5.32
N THR A 84 2.03 -0.92 5.75
CA THR A 84 1.67 0.32 6.42
C THR A 84 2.21 1.55 5.69
N ILE A 85 1.38 2.57 5.57
CA ILE A 85 1.76 3.87 5.04
C ILE A 85 1.96 4.82 6.22
N VAL A 86 3.22 5.08 6.57
CA VAL A 86 3.58 5.87 7.76
C VAL A 86 3.64 7.36 7.42
N SER A 87 3.15 8.20 8.34
CA SER A 87 3.35 9.65 8.32
C SER A 87 4.83 10.01 8.55
N SER A 88 5.30 11.13 8.02
CA SER A 88 6.69 11.59 8.21
C SER A 88 7.03 11.88 9.67
N ASN A 89 6.07 12.37 10.43
CA ASN A 89 6.21 12.64 11.87
C ASN A 89 5.91 11.40 12.75
N ARG A 90 5.65 10.24 12.14
CA ARG A 90 5.25 8.98 12.79
C ARG A 90 3.98 9.07 13.65
N LYS A 91 3.17 10.09 13.44
CA LYS A 91 1.88 10.28 14.12
C LYS A 91 0.77 9.62 13.28
N GLY A 92 0.39 8.40 13.67
CA GLY A 92 -0.56 7.58 12.93
C GLY A 92 0.02 6.95 11.65
N CYS A 93 -0.71 6.02 11.10
CA CYS A 93 -0.42 5.39 9.81
C CYS A 93 -1.71 4.80 9.20
N LEU A 94 -1.66 4.44 7.92
CA LEU A 94 -2.70 3.64 7.29
C LEU A 94 -2.22 2.19 7.19
N LEU A 95 -3.05 1.25 7.64
CA LEU A 95 -2.93 -0.13 7.23
C LEU A 95 -3.48 -0.23 5.81
N SER A 96 -2.67 -0.70 4.88
CA SER A 96 -3.07 -0.96 3.49
C SER A 96 -3.08 -2.45 3.22
N VAL A 97 -4.16 -2.94 2.64
CA VAL A 97 -4.30 -4.33 2.22
C VAL A 97 -4.69 -4.39 0.76
N CYS A 98 -4.14 -5.34 0.02
CA CYS A 98 -4.45 -5.53 -1.40
C CYS A 98 -4.62 -7.02 -1.69
N ASP A 99 -5.79 -7.42 -2.21
CA ASP A 99 -5.98 -8.77 -2.69
C ASP A 99 -5.16 -9.02 -3.96
N ARG A 100 -4.44 -10.12 -3.98
CA ARG A 100 -3.47 -10.43 -5.03
C ARG A 100 -4.10 -10.71 -6.39
N LYS A 101 -5.33 -11.24 -6.42
CA LYS A 101 -6.04 -11.57 -7.66
C LYS A 101 -6.91 -10.42 -8.14
N SER A 102 -7.88 -10.00 -7.33
CA SER A 102 -8.85 -8.99 -7.72
C SER A 102 -8.28 -7.57 -7.77
N ARG A 103 -7.20 -7.32 -7.04
CA ARG A 103 -6.64 -5.99 -6.78
C ARG A 103 -7.52 -5.11 -5.92
N TYR A 104 -8.60 -5.68 -5.39
CA TYR A 104 -9.38 -4.99 -4.38
C TYR A 104 -8.48 -4.55 -3.21
N CYS A 105 -8.68 -3.34 -2.75
CA CYS A 105 -7.86 -2.74 -1.69
C CYS A 105 -8.73 -2.29 -0.51
N GLY A 106 -8.13 -2.30 0.67
CA GLY A 106 -8.68 -1.74 1.89
C GLY A 106 -7.68 -0.85 2.57
N LEU A 107 -8.15 0.25 3.13
CA LEU A 107 -7.35 1.19 3.92
C LEU A 107 -8.00 1.39 5.28
N VAL A 108 -7.21 1.27 6.34
CA VAL A 108 -7.67 1.51 7.72
C VAL A 108 -6.76 2.49 8.41
N LEU A 109 -7.36 3.52 8.98
CA LEU A 109 -6.66 4.50 9.78
C LEU A 109 -6.25 3.89 11.13
N LEU A 110 -4.95 3.93 11.41
CA LEU A 110 -4.37 3.49 12.68
C LEU A 110 -3.84 4.69 13.47
N ARG A 111 -4.13 4.71 14.77
CA ARG A 111 -3.64 5.77 15.65
C ARG A 111 -2.12 5.75 15.84
N SER A 112 -1.51 4.59 15.70
CA SER A 112 -0.07 4.38 15.78
C SER A 112 0.35 3.17 14.94
N CYS A 113 1.64 3.11 14.53
CA CYS A 113 2.21 1.94 13.86
C CYS A 113 2.62 0.88 14.89
N SER A 114 1.66 0.38 15.67
CA SER A 114 1.86 -0.66 16.67
C SER A 114 1.15 -1.95 16.31
N ALA A 115 1.63 -3.08 16.84
CA ALA A 115 1.01 -4.38 16.62
C ALA A 115 -0.46 -4.42 17.08
N LYS A 116 -0.78 -3.75 18.21
CA LYS A 116 -2.15 -3.64 18.72
C LYS A 116 -3.08 -2.93 17.72
N GLU A 117 -2.63 -1.82 17.15
CA GLU A 117 -3.41 -1.05 16.18
C GLU A 117 -3.53 -1.80 14.84
N ALA A 118 -2.48 -2.49 14.39
CA ALA A 118 -2.55 -3.34 13.21
C ALA A 118 -3.58 -4.47 13.40
N MET A 119 -3.60 -5.13 14.57
CA MET A 119 -4.60 -6.14 14.89
C MET A 119 -6.03 -5.57 14.86
N ARG A 120 -6.24 -4.36 15.42
CA ARG A 120 -7.52 -3.67 15.33
C ARG A 120 -7.94 -3.42 13.88
N GLY A 121 -6.98 -3.00 13.04
CA GLY A 121 -7.23 -2.78 11.60
C GLY A 121 -7.58 -4.07 10.85
N PHE A 122 -6.93 -5.18 11.14
CA PHE A 122 -7.26 -6.47 10.56
C PHE A 122 -8.66 -6.96 10.97
N ARG A 123 -9.02 -6.81 12.24
CA ARG A 123 -10.38 -7.12 12.71
C ARG A 123 -11.42 -6.26 11.98
N PHE A 124 -11.19 -4.96 11.89
CA PHE A 124 -12.10 -4.04 11.19
C PHE A 124 -12.38 -4.46 9.74
N LEU A 125 -11.37 -4.99 9.03
CA LEU A 125 -11.52 -5.40 7.64
C LEU A 125 -12.10 -6.81 7.45
N PHE A 126 -11.83 -7.74 8.36
CA PHE A 126 -12.02 -9.17 8.09
C PHE A 126 -12.89 -9.91 9.10
N GLU A 127 -13.16 -9.34 10.28
CA GLU A 127 -13.87 -10.06 11.35
C GLU A 127 -15.35 -10.33 11.02
N ASP A 128 -15.98 -9.46 10.21
CA ASP A 128 -17.37 -9.64 9.78
C ASP A 128 -17.57 -10.66 8.64
N GLY A 129 -16.47 -11.21 8.11
CA GLY A 129 -16.49 -12.23 7.06
C GLY A 129 -16.92 -11.76 5.67
N LYS A 130 -17.17 -10.46 5.47
CA LYS A 130 -17.59 -9.92 4.15
C LYS A 130 -16.49 -10.03 3.11
N LEU A 131 -15.25 -9.89 3.53
CA LEU A 131 -14.11 -10.03 2.63
C LEU A 131 -13.54 -11.46 2.71
N PRO A 132 -13.38 -12.16 1.58
CA PRO A 132 -12.79 -13.49 1.59
C PRO A 132 -11.33 -13.40 2.08
N LEU A 133 -10.99 -14.23 3.07
CA LEU A 133 -9.68 -14.27 3.68
C LEU A 133 -9.13 -15.70 3.66
N LYS A 134 -7.97 -15.90 3.05
CA LYS A 134 -7.28 -17.18 2.90
C LYS A 134 -5.84 -17.14 3.40
N THR A 135 -5.11 -16.08 3.07
CA THR A 135 -3.73 -15.87 3.52
C THR A 135 -3.44 -14.38 3.64
N MET A 136 -2.50 -14.04 4.51
CA MET A 136 -1.91 -12.70 4.56
C MET A 136 -0.40 -12.76 4.28
N THR A 137 0.14 -11.71 3.68
CA THR A 137 1.58 -11.57 3.41
C THR A 137 2.03 -10.17 3.77
N GLY A 138 2.89 -10.05 4.77
CA GLY A 138 3.51 -8.79 5.20
C GLY A 138 5.04 -8.83 5.15
N ASP A 139 5.67 -7.71 5.48
CA ASP A 139 7.10 -7.68 5.80
C ASP A 139 7.34 -7.89 7.30
N ARG A 140 8.62 -7.78 7.71
CA ARG A 140 9.00 -7.93 9.11
C ARG A 140 8.94 -6.59 9.87
N GLY A 141 7.96 -5.74 9.57
CA GLY A 141 7.69 -4.53 10.34
C GLY A 141 7.21 -4.84 11.75
N LYS A 142 7.54 -3.98 12.71
CA LYS A 142 7.16 -4.17 14.12
C LYS A 142 5.65 -4.22 14.33
N GLU A 143 4.91 -3.53 13.50
CA GLU A 143 3.45 -3.50 13.45
C GLU A 143 2.84 -4.87 13.17
N PHE A 144 3.55 -5.75 12.46
CA PHE A 144 3.11 -7.11 12.18
C PHE A 144 3.56 -8.15 13.23
N ALA A 145 4.09 -7.70 14.38
CA ALA A 145 4.40 -8.61 15.49
C ALA A 145 3.14 -9.28 16.08
N CYS A 146 1.94 -8.78 15.75
CA CYS A 146 0.66 -9.41 16.08
C CYS A 146 0.30 -10.62 15.19
N TYR A 147 1.18 -11.07 14.29
CA TYR A 147 0.86 -12.11 13.30
C TYR A 147 0.31 -13.41 13.90
N GLN A 148 0.81 -13.85 15.05
CA GLN A 148 0.31 -15.05 15.75
C GLN A 148 -1.12 -14.84 16.26
N GLU A 149 -1.45 -13.64 16.75
CA GLU A 149 -2.80 -13.28 17.14
C GLU A 149 -3.72 -13.20 15.91
N VAL A 150 -3.25 -12.68 14.79
CA VAL A 150 -3.96 -12.67 13.50
C VAL A 150 -4.27 -14.09 13.05
N GLU A 151 -3.29 -15.01 13.06
CA GLU A 151 -3.47 -16.42 12.70
C GLU A 151 -4.51 -17.09 13.60
N LYS A 152 -4.44 -16.84 14.91
CA LYS A 152 -5.37 -17.42 15.90
C LYS A 152 -6.79 -16.88 15.76
N THR A 153 -6.93 -15.56 15.59
CA THR A 153 -8.23 -14.90 15.61
C THR A 153 -8.96 -15.01 14.28
N LEU A 154 -8.24 -14.85 13.17
CA LEU A 154 -8.82 -14.85 11.82
C LEU A 154 -8.69 -16.21 11.12
N GLY A 155 -8.00 -17.19 11.74
CA GLY A 155 -7.91 -18.55 11.24
C GLY A 155 -7.11 -18.72 9.94
N VAL A 156 -6.17 -17.83 9.62
CA VAL A 156 -5.46 -17.80 8.34
C VAL A 156 -3.95 -17.69 8.53
N PRO A 157 -3.13 -18.33 7.69
CA PRO A 157 -1.67 -18.23 7.79
C PRO A 157 -1.16 -16.85 7.38
N PHE A 158 -0.18 -16.34 8.13
CA PHE A 158 0.53 -15.10 7.86
C PHE A 158 1.95 -15.42 7.34
N TYR A 159 2.26 -14.98 6.15
CA TYR A 159 3.56 -15.17 5.49
C TYR A 159 4.40 -13.91 5.52
N PHE A 160 5.71 -14.05 5.60
CA PHE A 160 6.64 -12.94 5.62
C PHE A 160 7.54 -12.90 4.40
N THR A 161 7.73 -11.69 3.88
CA THR A 161 8.73 -11.46 2.82
C THR A 161 10.14 -11.52 3.39
N ARG A 162 11.09 -11.84 2.51
CA ARG A 162 12.50 -11.72 2.86
C ARG A 162 12.86 -10.25 3.09
N PRO A 163 13.82 -9.99 3.97
CA PRO A 163 14.37 -8.66 4.13
C PRO A 163 14.86 -8.07 2.80
N HIS A 164 14.66 -6.76 2.59
CA HIS A 164 15.07 -6.04 1.38
C HIS A 164 14.51 -6.58 0.06
N SER A 165 13.35 -7.24 0.08
CA SER A 165 12.73 -7.86 -1.09
C SER A 165 11.35 -7.26 -1.41
N PRO A 166 11.27 -5.95 -1.74
CA PRO A 166 10.01 -5.27 -2.01
C PRO A 166 9.22 -5.92 -3.15
N TRP A 167 9.90 -6.43 -4.18
CA TRP A 167 9.27 -7.14 -5.29
C TRP A 167 8.40 -8.34 -4.89
N GLN A 168 8.49 -8.81 -3.63
CA GLN A 168 7.67 -9.90 -3.11
C GLN A 168 6.24 -9.47 -2.71
N LYS A 169 5.99 -8.14 -2.56
CA LYS A 169 4.69 -7.54 -2.28
C LYS A 169 4.28 -6.50 -3.34
N PRO A 170 4.31 -6.82 -4.64
CA PRO A 170 4.14 -5.81 -5.69
C PRO A 170 2.73 -5.19 -5.72
N SER A 171 1.70 -5.91 -5.25
CA SER A 171 0.32 -5.42 -5.28
C SER A 171 0.11 -4.29 -4.30
N VAL A 172 0.50 -4.49 -3.05
CA VAL A 172 0.35 -3.46 -2.01
C VAL A 172 1.35 -2.32 -2.20
N GLU A 173 2.54 -2.57 -2.76
CA GLU A 173 3.47 -1.48 -3.09
C GLU A 173 2.90 -0.56 -4.18
N ASN A 174 2.28 -1.14 -5.22
CA ASN A 174 1.60 -0.34 -6.24
C ASN A 174 0.43 0.44 -5.63
N LEU A 175 -0.38 -0.19 -4.76
CA LEU A 175 -1.46 0.46 -4.02
C LEU A 175 -0.91 1.63 -3.20
N ASN A 176 0.14 1.43 -2.41
CA ASN A 176 0.74 2.47 -1.58
C ASN A 176 1.22 3.66 -2.42
N GLY A 177 1.76 3.39 -3.62
CA GLY A 177 2.11 4.43 -4.58
C GLY A 177 0.92 5.24 -5.08
N LEU A 178 -0.25 4.62 -5.29
CA LEU A 178 -1.49 5.31 -5.66
C LEU A 178 -2.03 6.13 -4.48
N VAL A 179 -2.12 5.53 -3.30
CA VAL A 179 -2.58 6.17 -2.06
C VAL A 179 -1.75 7.42 -1.73
N ARG A 180 -0.45 7.41 -2.02
CA ARG A 180 0.44 8.56 -1.82
C ARG A 180 0.14 9.76 -2.74
N GLN A 181 -0.66 9.60 -3.77
CA GLN A 181 -1.13 10.73 -4.58
C GLN A 181 -2.20 11.55 -3.84
N PHE A 182 -2.98 10.90 -2.98
CA PHE A 182 -4.01 11.52 -2.14
C PHE A 182 -3.46 11.91 -0.76
N PHE A 183 -2.63 11.04 -0.19
CA PHE A 183 -1.98 11.24 1.11
C PHE A 183 -0.46 11.34 0.92
N PRO A 184 0.06 12.51 0.54
CA PRO A 184 1.49 12.70 0.29
C PRO A 184 2.33 12.48 1.56
N ARG A 185 3.64 12.41 1.39
CA ARG A 185 4.55 12.36 2.54
C ARG A 185 4.41 13.65 3.35
N GLY A 186 4.21 13.51 4.64
CA GLY A 186 3.91 14.64 5.52
C GLY A 186 2.47 14.68 6.00
N THR A 187 1.54 13.96 5.36
CA THR A 187 0.15 13.86 5.84
C THR A 187 0.10 13.44 7.31
N ASN A 188 -0.64 14.19 8.12
CA ASN A 188 -0.88 13.86 9.52
C ASN A 188 -2.10 12.95 9.65
N PHE A 189 -1.88 11.66 9.77
CA PHE A 189 -2.97 10.69 9.89
C PHE A 189 -3.74 10.78 11.23
N GLN A 190 -3.22 11.48 12.24
CA GLN A 190 -3.96 11.66 13.51
C GLN A 190 -5.11 12.67 13.40
N GLU A 191 -5.04 13.59 12.45
CA GLU A 191 -6.06 14.60 12.19
C GLU A 191 -7.14 14.14 11.22
N MET A 192 -7.02 12.91 10.71
CA MET A 192 -7.95 12.36 9.71
C MET A 192 -8.97 11.42 10.35
N SER A 193 -10.12 11.34 9.71
CA SER A 193 -11.17 10.36 9.98
C SER A 193 -11.08 9.13 9.06
N GLN A 194 -11.65 8.01 9.49
CA GLN A 194 -11.78 6.83 8.62
C GLN A 194 -12.64 7.13 7.38
N GLN A 195 -13.61 8.03 7.48
CA GLN A 195 -14.47 8.41 6.35
C GLN A 195 -13.67 9.07 5.23
N GLU A 196 -12.76 10.00 5.54
CA GLU A 196 -11.87 10.65 4.56
C GLU A 196 -10.96 9.62 3.88
N VAL A 197 -10.47 8.63 4.64
CA VAL A 197 -9.67 7.53 4.07
C VAL A 197 -10.51 6.65 3.14
N THR A 198 -11.77 6.39 3.48
CA THR A 198 -12.67 5.55 2.68
C THR A 198 -13.02 6.22 1.36
N GLN A 199 -13.25 7.53 1.34
CA GLN A 199 -13.56 8.30 0.12
C GLN A 199 -12.47 8.20 -0.97
N VAL A 200 -11.24 7.90 -0.58
CA VAL A 200 -10.14 7.72 -1.54
C VAL A 200 -10.18 6.35 -2.21
N MET A 201 -10.92 5.39 -1.64
CA MET A 201 -11.05 4.03 -2.19
C MET A 201 -12.21 3.90 -3.18
N ASP A 202 -13.20 4.79 -3.13
CA ASP A 202 -14.35 4.87 -4.03
C ASP A 202 -13.97 5.58 -5.35
#